data_3be5e301d8560c436aec7e7876887e4a
#
_entry.id   3be5e301d8560c436aec7e7876887e4a
#
_cell.length_a   1.000
_cell.length_b   1.000
_cell.length_c   1.000
_cell.angle_alpha   90.00
_cell.angle_beta   90.00
_cell.angle_gamma   90.00
#
_symmetry.space_group_name_H-M   'P 1'
#
loop_
_entity.id
_entity.type
_entity.pdbx_description
1 polymer ?
#
loop_
_entity_poly.entity_id
_entity_poly.type
_entity_poly.pdbx_seq_one_letter_code
_entity_poly.pdbx_strand_id
1 'polypeptide(L)'
;LSLVSYLLALIGFWGSLVFYNSYLPDIAHKDQQDKISAKGFSLGYVGSVVLLLICLAAVMSVEDDQKLQMMRYSFLLVGIWWIGFSQYTYYYLPNNKNDNKLHKNVLFNGFKELRKVWQQIKELKSLRRYLGAFFVYSMAVQTIMIIAAYFGEKEVQWGSDSSRIIGLIISILVIQVVAIFGAL
;
A
#
# COMPACT_ATOMS: atom_id res chain seq x y z
N LEU A 1 21.12 -10.19 -2.04
CA LEU A 1 20.08 -10.26 -3.09
C LEU A 1 18.69 -9.89 -2.54
N SER A 2 18.24 -10.44 -1.40
CA SER A 2 16.91 -10.20 -0.80
C SER A 2 16.64 -8.73 -0.47
N LEU A 3 17.61 -7.98 0.07
CA LEU A 3 17.45 -6.54 0.34
C LEU A 3 17.24 -5.73 -0.92
N VAL A 4 17.95 -6.05 -2.00
CA VAL A 4 17.78 -5.35 -3.28
C VAL A 4 16.42 -5.65 -3.89
N SER A 5 15.97 -6.92 -3.86
CA SER A 5 14.64 -7.30 -4.33
C SER A 5 13.53 -6.60 -3.52
N TYR A 6 13.69 -6.51 -2.20
CA TYR A 6 12.76 -5.80 -1.32
C TYR A 6 12.71 -4.30 -1.63
N LEU A 7 13.86 -3.66 -1.82
CA LEU A 7 13.94 -2.26 -2.20
C LEU A 7 13.23 -1.98 -3.54
N LEU A 8 13.49 -2.83 -4.56
CA LEU A 8 12.84 -2.70 -5.85
C LEU A 8 11.33 -2.89 -5.76
N ALA A 9 10.87 -3.85 -4.94
CA ALA A 9 9.45 -4.06 -4.69
C ALA A 9 8.79 -2.84 -4.02
N LEU A 10 9.45 -2.23 -3.03
CA LEU A 10 8.96 -1.00 -2.39
C LEU A 10 8.88 0.17 -3.37
N ILE A 11 9.91 0.38 -4.21
CA ILE A 11 9.90 1.44 -5.22
C ILE A 11 8.75 1.22 -6.20
N GLY A 12 8.56 -0.02 -6.67
CA GLY A 12 7.45 -0.37 -7.56
C GLY A 12 6.08 -0.15 -6.91
N PHE A 13 5.92 -0.57 -5.66
CA PHE A 13 4.70 -0.40 -4.89
C PHE A 13 4.33 1.08 -4.71
N TRP A 14 5.23 1.88 -4.14
CA TRP A 14 4.97 3.30 -3.90
C TRP A 14 4.78 4.08 -5.20
N GLY A 15 5.54 3.72 -6.26
CA GLY A 15 5.35 4.28 -7.58
C GLY A 15 3.97 3.98 -8.16
N SER A 16 3.48 2.75 -8.04
CA SER A 16 2.16 2.35 -8.53
C SER A 16 1.02 3.11 -7.84
N LEU A 17 1.15 3.41 -6.53
CA LEU A 17 0.16 4.20 -5.79
C LEU A 17 0.01 5.63 -6.31
N VAL A 18 1.10 6.25 -6.77
CA VAL A 18 1.04 7.60 -7.35
C VAL A 18 0.18 7.58 -8.62
N PHE A 19 0.41 6.61 -9.51
CA PHE A 19 -0.39 6.45 -10.72
C PHE A 19 -1.84 6.08 -10.40
N TYR A 20 -2.07 5.15 -9.48
CA TYR A 20 -3.40 4.75 -9.04
C TYR A 20 -4.21 5.96 -8.53
N ASN A 21 -3.63 6.77 -7.64
CA ASN A 21 -4.29 7.94 -7.09
C ASN A 21 -4.55 9.03 -8.14
N SER A 22 -3.75 9.10 -9.21
CA SER A 22 -3.93 10.07 -10.29
C SER A 22 -5.19 9.83 -11.13
N TYR A 23 -5.74 8.61 -11.12
CA TYR A 23 -6.99 8.29 -11.82
C TYR A 23 -8.26 8.78 -11.11
N LEU A 24 -8.17 9.14 -9.82
CA LEU A 24 -9.34 9.56 -9.06
C LEU A 24 -10.11 10.73 -9.69
N PRO A 25 -9.46 11.80 -10.20
CA PRO A 25 -10.14 12.87 -10.92
C PRO A 25 -10.79 12.43 -12.26
N ASP A 26 -10.25 11.38 -12.89
CA ASP A 26 -10.75 10.88 -14.17
C ASP A 26 -11.99 9.98 -14.02
N ILE A 27 -12.15 9.33 -12.86
CA ILE A 27 -13.24 8.37 -12.59
C ILE A 27 -14.32 8.93 -11.68
N ALA A 28 -14.09 10.08 -11.05
CA ALA A 28 -14.99 10.66 -10.05
C ALA A 28 -15.13 12.18 -10.20
N HIS A 29 -16.38 12.70 -10.14
CA HIS A 29 -16.60 14.11 -9.98
C HIS A 29 -16.10 14.62 -8.63
N LYS A 30 -15.75 15.92 -8.54
CA LYS A 30 -15.12 16.51 -7.35
C LYS A 30 -15.88 16.27 -6.04
N ASP A 31 -17.19 16.27 -6.10
CA ASP A 31 -18.10 16.03 -4.98
C ASP A 31 -18.19 14.56 -4.54
N GLN A 32 -17.70 13.64 -5.37
CA GLN A 32 -17.74 12.19 -5.16
C GLN A 32 -16.36 11.59 -4.86
N GLN A 33 -15.29 12.35 -5.06
CA GLN A 33 -13.92 11.83 -4.93
C GLN A 33 -13.63 11.25 -3.55
N ASP A 34 -14.05 11.94 -2.48
CA ASP A 34 -13.85 11.47 -1.11
C ASP A 34 -14.58 10.15 -0.86
N LYS A 35 -15.82 10.04 -1.31
CA LYS A 35 -16.63 8.81 -1.16
C LYS A 35 -16.06 7.64 -1.95
N ILE A 36 -15.59 7.87 -3.17
CA ILE A 36 -15.00 6.82 -4.01
C ILE A 36 -13.64 6.40 -3.46
N SER A 37 -12.83 7.35 -3.01
CA SER A 37 -11.57 7.07 -2.34
C SER A 37 -11.78 6.23 -1.06
N ALA A 38 -12.72 6.63 -0.20
CA ALA A 38 -13.09 5.90 1.01
C ALA A 38 -13.51 4.45 0.72
N LYS A 39 -14.36 4.23 -0.30
CA LYS A 39 -14.72 2.88 -0.75
C LYS A 39 -13.52 2.09 -1.25
N GLY A 40 -12.61 2.71 -1.98
CA GLY A 40 -11.37 2.07 -2.46
C GLY A 40 -10.51 1.59 -1.30
N PHE A 41 -10.31 2.42 -0.28
CA PHE A 41 -9.58 2.04 0.94
C PHE A 41 -10.28 0.91 1.70
N SER A 42 -11.60 1.01 1.91
CA SER A 42 -12.39 -0.03 2.58
C SER A 42 -12.27 -1.38 1.88
N LEU A 43 -12.41 -1.42 0.55
CA LEU A 43 -12.24 -2.65 -0.24
C LEU A 43 -10.80 -3.18 -0.17
N GLY A 44 -9.81 -2.30 -0.11
CA GLY A 44 -8.41 -2.66 0.09
C GLY A 44 -8.19 -3.38 1.43
N TYR A 45 -8.78 -2.87 2.51
CA TYR A 45 -8.75 -3.53 3.82
C TYR A 45 -9.44 -4.89 3.80
N VAL A 46 -10.61 -5.01 3.15
CA VAL A 46 -11.29 -6.30 2.99
C VAL A 46 -10.40 -7.29 2.24
N GLY A 47 -9.79 -6.87 1.12
CA GLY A 47 -8.87 -7.72 0.37
C GLY A 47 -7.66 -8.18 1.19
N SER A 48 -7.10 -7.30 2.00
CA SER A 48 -5.96 -7.63 2.87
C SER A 48 -6.35 -8.58 4.01
N VAL A 49 -7.54 -8.43 4.61
CA VAL A 49 -8.08 -9.36 5.61
C VAL A 49 -8.24 -10.76 5.02
N VAL A 50 -8.86 -10.86 3.84
CA VAL A 50 -9.06 -12.15 3.15
C VAL A 50 -7.72 -12.84 2.88
N LEU A 51 -6.76 -12.11 2.29
CA LEU A 51 -5.44 -12.67 2.00
C LEU A 51 -4.69 -13.09 3.27
N LEU A 52 -4.74 -12.28 4.32
CA LEU A 52 -4.10 -12.59 5.60
C LEU A 52 -4.69 -13.85 6.23
N LEU A 53 -6.02 -14.02 6.19
CA LEU A 53 -6.68 -15.23 6.70
C LEU A 53 -6.27 -16.47 5.90
N ILE A 54 -6.16 -16.37 4.58
CA ILE A 54 -5.69 -17.48 3.72
C ILE A 54 -4.25 -17.85 4.09
N CYS A 55 -3.36 -16.86 4.21
CA CYS A 55 -1.97 -17.10 4.59
C CYS A 55 -1.86 -17.70 5.99
N LEU A 56 -2.66 -17.21 6.95
CA LEU A 56 -2.70 -17.74 8.31
C LEU A 56 -3.16 -19.21 8.33
N ALA A 57 -4.27 -19.51 7.66
CA ALA A 57 -4.79 -20.86 7.55
C ALA A 57 -3.75 -21.81 6.94
N ALA A 58 -3.04 -21.38 5.89
CA ALA A 58 -2.00 -22.15 5.26
C ALA A 58 -0.81 -22.42 6.22
N VAL A 59 -0.37 -21.41 6.98
CA VAL A 59 0.73 -21.59 7.96
C VAL A 59 0.30 -22.46 9.14
N MET A 60 -0.95 -22.38 9.57
CA MET A 60 -1.46 -23.20 10.69
C MET A 60 -1.78 -24.64 10.27
N SER A 61 -1.90 -24.95 9.00
CA SER A 61 -2.20 -26.29 8.50
C SER A 61 -0.98 -27.20 8.38
N VAL A 62 0.22 -26.69 8.65
CA VAL A 62 1.49 -27.41 8.52
C VAL A 62 2.18 -27.58 9.87
N GLU A 63 3.08 -28.56 9.96
CA GLU A 63 3.92 -28.81 11.13
C GLU A 63 4.96 -27.70 11.32
N ASP A 64 5.52 -27.59 12.54
CA ASP A 64 6.38 -26.45 12.94
C ASP A 64 7.64 -26.34 12.07
N ASP A 65 8.20 -27.44 11.62
CA ASP A 65 9.37 -27.50 10.72
C ASP A 65 9.07 -26.94 9.32
N GLN A 66 7.81 -27.00 8.87
CA GLN A 66 7.37 -26.56 7.54
C GLN A 66 6.83 -25.11 7.55
N LYS A 67 6.58 -24.52 8.70
CA LYS A 67 6.00 -23.17 8.82
C LYS A 67 6.83 -22.10 8.11
N LEU A 68 8.16 -22.17 8.22
CA LEU A 68 9.05 -21.23 7.55
C LEU A 68 8.93 -21.32 6.01
N GLN A 69 8.78 -22.54 5.49
CA GLN A 69 8.58 -22.76 4.06
C GLN A 69 7.21 -22.23 3.61
N MET A 70 6.18 -22.45 4.41
CA MET A 70 4.83 -21.94 4.12
C MET A 70 4.78 -20.42 4.16
N MET A 71 5.49 -19.75 5.07
CA MET A 71 5.63 -18.29 5.07
C MET A 71 6.30 -17.79 3.77
N ARG A 72 7.30 -18.51 3.22
CA ARG A 72 7.88 -18.14 1.92
C ARG A 72 6.87 -18.26 0.78
N TYR A 73 6.01 -19.27 0.79
CA TYR A 73 4.94 -19.39 -0.19
C TYR A 73 3.89 -18.28 -0.05
N SER A 74 3.65 -17.77 1.16
CA SER A 74 2.77 -16.61 1.37
C SER A 74 3.24 -15.37 0.61
N PHE A 75 4.55 -15.12 0.51
CA PHE A 75 5.07 -14.03 -0.33
C PHE A 75 4.76 -14.22 -1.81
N LEU A 76 4.84 -15.46 -2.33
CA LEU A 76 4.45 -15.75 -3.70
C LEU A 76 2.94 -15.54 -3.92
N LEU A 77 2.13 -15.96 -2.95
CA LEU A 77 0.68 -15.77 -3.00
C LEU A 77 0.31 -14.29 -3.02
N VAL A 78 0.97 -13.44 -2.22
CA VAL A 78 0.81 -11.98 -2.26
C VAL A 78 1.13 -11.43 -3.64
N GLY A 79 2.22 -11.89 -4.27
CA GLY A 79 2.58 -11.48 -5.64
C GLY A 79 1.51 -11.86 -6.67
N ILE A 80 1.01 -13.09 -6.63
CA ILE A 80 -0.06 -13.58 -7.51
C ILE A 80 -1.36 -12.77 -7.29
N TRP A 81 -1.73 -12.51 -6.03
CA TRP A 81 -2.87 -11.69 -5.66
C TRP A 81 -2.79 -10.29 -6.28
N TRP A 82 -1.64 -9.66 -6.13
CA TRP A 82 -1.37 -8.34 -6.70
C TRP A 82 -1.49 -8.31 -8.23
N ILE A 83 -0.86 -9.27 -8.91
CA ILE A 83 -0.92 -9.38 -10.36
C ILE A 83 -2.37 -9.61 -10.82
N GLY A 84 -3.11 -10.51 -10.16
CA GLY A 84 -4.49 -10.81 -10.49
C GLY A 84 -5.39 -9.57 -10.42
N PHE A 85 -5.37 -8.85 -9.30
CA PHE A 85 -6.18 -7.64 -9.14
C PHE A 85 -5.70 -6.47 -10.03
N SER A 86 -4.41 -6.41 -10.35
CA SER A 86 -3.90 -5.42 -11.30
C SER A 86 -4.49 -5.61 -12.70
N GLN A 87 -4.71 -6.87 -13.16
CA GLN A 87 -5.34 -7.12 -14.45
C GLN A 87 -6.78 -6.59 -14.49
N TYR A 88 -7.53 -6.78 -13.39
CA TYR A 88 -8.88 -6.21 -13.29
C TYR A 88 -8.85 -4.68 -13.42
N THR A 89 -7.92 -4.03 -12.74
CA THR A 89 -7.73 -2.58 -12.80
C THR A 89 -7.41 -2.12 -14.23
N TYR A 90 -6.48 -2.78 -14.91
CA TYR A 90 -6.12 -2.44 -16.30
C TYR A 90 -7.27 -2.66 -17.30
N TYR A 91 -8.16 -3.60 -17.04
CA TYR A 91 -9.31 -3.85 -17.91
C TYR A 91 -10.38 -2.76 -17.80
N TYR A 92 -10.63 -2.24 -16.59
CA TYR A 92 -11.73 -1.30 -16.34
C TYR A 92 -11.31 0.18 -16.38
N LEU A 93 -10.04 0.49 -16.14
CA LEU A 93 -9.59 1.88 -16.19
C LEU A 93 -9.63 2.42 -17.63
N PRO A 94 -10.14 3.66 -17.80
CA PRO A 94 -10.17 4.30 -19.11
C PRO A 94 -8.76 4.50 -19.63
N ASN A 95 -8.48 3.92 -20.79
CA ASN A 95 -7.23 4.15 -21.51
C ASN A 95 -7.27 5.56 -22.09
N ASN A 96 -6.50 6.46 -21.54
CA ASN A 96 -6.30 7.78 -22.11
C ASN A 96 -5.54 7.58 -23.44
N LYS A 97 -6.27 7.61 -24.56
CA LYS A 97 -5.69 7.54 -25.91
C LYS A 97 -4.95 8.85 -26.21
N ASN A 98 -3.93 9.15 -25.46
CA ASN A 98 -2.96 10.13 -25.89
C ASN A 98 -2.10 9.48 -26.96
N ASP A 99 -2.34 9.84 -28.23
CA ASP A 99 -1.51 9.50 -29.40
C ASP A 99 -0.08 10.06 -29.32
N ASN A 100 0.37 10.41 -28.15
CA ASN A 100 1.74 10.83 -27.90
C ASN A 100 2.65 9.61 -28.07
N LYS A 101 3.16 9.43 -29.29
CA LYS A 101 4.25 8.48 -29.57
C LYS A 101 5.30 8.62 -28.50
N LEU A 102 5.66 7.51 -27.88
CA LEU A 102 6.75 7.44 -26.90
C LEU A 102 8.03 8.02 -27.54
N HIS A 103 8.29 9.30 -27.31
CA HIS A 103 9.55 9.92 -27.71
C HIS A 103 10.68 9.35 -26.84
N LYS A 104 11.86 9.13 -27.45
CA LYS A 104 13.07 8.61 -26.77
C LYS A 104 13.46 9.38 -25.49
N ASN A 105 12.90 10.57 -25.27
CA ASN A 105 13.23 11.46 -24.15
C ASN A 105 12.14 11.51 -23.05
N VAL A 106 11.27 10.49 -22.94
CA VAL A 106 10.16 10.46 -21.95
C VAL A 106 10.67 10.71 -20.52
N LEU A 107 11.78 10.10 -20.12
CA LEU A 107 12.38 10.30 -18.80
C LEU A 107 12.80 11.74 -18.55
N PHE A 108 13.48 12.36 -19.52
CA PHE A 108 13.91 13.77 -19.41
C PHE A 108 12.72 14.73 -19.39
N ASN A 109 11.67 14.44 -20.13
CA ASN A 109 10.43 15.21 -20.11
C ASN A 109 9.74 15.10 -18.76
N GLY A 110 9.71 13.92 -18.14
CA GLY A 110 9.21 13.72 -16.79
C GLY A 110 9.94 14.59 -15.75
N PHE A 111 11.27 14.63 -15.78
CA PHE A 111 12.06 15.51 -14.91
C PHE A 111 11.78 17.00 -15.16
N LYS A 112 11.60 17.39 -16.42
CA LYS A 112 11.27 18.78 -16.78
C LYS A 112 9.89 19.20 -16.25
N GLU A 113 8.91 18.31 -16.36
CA GLU A 113 7.57 18.56 -15.80
C GLU A 113 7.60 18.61 -14.26
N LEU A 114 8.30 17.69 -13.59
CA LEU A 114 8.49 17.75 -12.14
C LEU A 114 9.13 19.07 -11.69
N ARG A 115 10.10 19.58 -12.44
CA ARG A 115 10.72 20.88 -12.14
C ARG A 115 9.74 22.03 -12.28
N LYS A 116 8.86 22.02 -13.28
CA LYS A 116 7.80 23.04 -13.45
C LYS A 116 6.81 22.99 -12.27
N VAL A 117 6.33 21.79 -11.93
CA VAL A 117 5.44 21.59 -10.78
C VAL A 117 6.09 22.09 -9.50
N TRP A 118 7.39 21.79 -9.29
CA TRP A 118 8.12 22.30 -8.13
C TRP A 118 8.22 23.82 -8.08
N GLN A 119 8.37 24.49 -9.22
CA GLN A 119 8.36 25.95 -9.30
C GLN A 119 6.99 26.51 -8.95
N GLN A 120 5.90 25.94 -9.48
CA GLN A 120 4.52 26.32 -9.15
C GLN A 120 4.20 26.15 -7.66
N ILE A 121 4.63 25.06 -7.04
CA ILE A 121 4.47 24.85 -5.58
C ILE A 121 5.17 25.94 -4.77
N LYS A 122 6.34 26.42 -5.21
CA LYS A 122 7.05 27.51 -4.52
C LYS A 122 6.25 28.82 -4.47
N GLU A 123 5.46 29.09 -5.48
CA GLU A 123 4.64 30.29 -5.57
C GLU A 123 3.38 30.20 -4.68
N LEU A 124 2.87 28.99 -4.44
CA LEU A 124 1.67 28.73 -3.65
C LEU A 124 2.01 28.50 -2.17
N LYS A 125 2.08 29.58 -1.39
CA LYS A 125 2.46 29.53 0.04
C LYS A 125 1.60 28.55 0.86
N SER A 126 0.29 28.53 0.64
CA SER A 126 -0.64 27.64 1.35
C SER A 126 -0.37 26.18 1.03
N LEU A 127 -0.17 25.84 -0.24
CA LEU A 127 0.14 24.47 -0.69
C LEU A 127 1.49 24.00 -0.12
N ARG A 128 2.48 24.86 -0.13
CA ARG A 128 3.81 24.52 0.45
C ARG A 128 3.73 24.25 1.93
N ARG A 129 2.97 25.04 2.71
CA ARG A 129 2.75 24.80 4.14
C ARG A 129 2.00 23.50 4.39
N TYR A 130 0.95 23.25 3.60
CA TYR A 130 0.18 22.02 3.66
C TYR A 130 1.08 20.79 3.38
N LEU A 131 1.85 20.81 2.30
CA LEU A 131 2.75 19.70 1.97
C LEU A 131 3.81 19.46 3.05
N GLY A 132 4.37 20.51 3.65
CA GLY A 132 5.29 20.38 4.77
C GLY A 132 4.65 19.75 6.01
N ALA A 133 3.46 20.22 6.39
CA ALA A 133 2.71 19.65 7.51
C ALA A 133 2.31 18.20 7.24
N PHE A 134 1.84 17.91 6.04
CA PHE A 134 1.47 16.54 5.61
C PHE A 134 2.67 15.60 5.63
N PHE A 135 3.84 16.06 5.18
CA PHE A 135 5.06 15.26 5.24
C PHE A 135 5.42 14.86 6.67
N VAL A 136 5.44 15.83 7.61
CA VAL A 136 5.74 15.56 9.02
C VAL A 136 4.70 14.62 9.64
N TYR A 137 3.42 14.88 9.40
CA TYR A 137 2.33 14.03 9.87
C TYR A 137 2.44 12.59 9.32
N SER A 138 2.64 12.45 8.01
CA SER A 138 2.75 11.13 7.38
C SER A 138 3.96 10.35 7.89
N MET A 139 5.11 11.00 8.10
CA MET A 139 6.28 10.36 8.69
C MET A 139 5.98 9.87 10.12
N ALA A 140 5.32 10.69 10.94
CA ALA A 140 4.96 10.29 12.30
C ALA A 140 4.04 9.06 12.32
N VAL A 141 2.98 9.05 11.49
CA VAL A 141 2.04 7.93 11.38
C VAL A 141 2.74 6.66 10.90
N GLN A 142 3.56 6.74 9.86
CA GLN A 142 4.30 5.58 9.35
C GLN A 142 5.30 5.04 10.38
N THR A 143 5.97 5.92 11.12
CA THR A 143 6.89 5.52 12.18
C THR A 143 6.16 4.78 13.30
N ILE A 144 4.99 5.28 13.73
CA ILE A 144 4.16 4.61 14.75
C ILE A 144 3.76 3.20 14.29
N MET A 145 3.35 3.03 13.03
CA MET A 145 2.98 1.71 12.50
C MET A 145 4.14 0.70 12.55
N ILE A 146 5.34 1.13 12.18
CA ILE A 146 6.54 0.28 12.21
C ILE A 146 6.94 -0.05 13.65
N ILE A 147 6.97 0.96 14.53
CA ILE A 147 7.36 0.79 15.93
C ILE A 147 6.34 -0.06 16.68
N ALA A 148 5.03 0.10 16.42
CA ALA A 148 3.99 -0.68 17.08
C ALA A 148 4.14 -2.19 16.80
N ALA A 149 4.45 -2.58 15.57
CA ALA A 149 4.69 -3.97 15.23
C ALA A 149 5.94 -4.52 15.96
N TYR A 150 7.04 -3.77 15.95
CA TYR A 150 8.27 -4.13 16.65
C TYR A 150 8.07 -4.21 18.18
N PHE A 151 7.37 -3.23 18.75
CA PHE A 151 7.00 -3.21 20.17
C PHE A 151 6.19 -4.45 20.55
N GLY A 152 5.16 -4.77 19.76
CA GLY A 152 4.34 -5.98 19.95
C GLY A 152 5.16 -7.27 19.92
N GLU A 153 6.21 -7.32 19.07
CA GLU A 153 7.07 -8.49 18.97
C GLU A 153 8.06 -8.63 20.15
N LYS A 154 8.64 -7.51 20.61
CA LYS A 154 9.80 -7.52 21.51
C LYS A 154 9.45 -7.20 22.97
N GLU A 155 8.50 -6.29 23.19
CA GLU A 155 8.23 -5.75 24.53
C GLU A 155 6.98 -6.39 25.19
N VAL A 156 6.06 -6.92 24.39
CA VAL A 156 4.88 -7.61 24.93
C VAL A 156 5.29 -9.02 25.38
N GLN A 157 5.00 -9.32 26.64
CA GLN A 157 5.28 -10.66 27.21
C GLN A 157 4.20 -11.65 26.75
N TRP A 158 4.55 -12.42 25.72
CA TRP A 158 3.73 -13.51 25.23
C TRP A 158 4.06 -14.80 25.98
N GLY A 159 3.05 -15.56 26.38
CA GLY A 159 3.27 -16.81 27.14
C GLY A 159 4.00 -17.91 26.34
N SER A 160 3.95 -17.83 25.00
CA SER A 160 4.65 -18.75 24.09
C SER A 160 4.88 -18.12 22.72
N ASP A 161 5.77 -18.69 21.91
CA ASP A 161 6.00 -18.23 20.54
C ASP A 161 4.74 -18.32 19.66
N SER A 162 3.94 -19.36 19.85
CA SER A 162 2.65 -19.50 19.17
C SER A 162 1.66 -18.39 19.58
N SER A 163 1.60 -18.07 20.86
CA SER A 163 0.75 -16.97 21.37
C SER A 163 1.20 -15.61 20.82
N ARG A 164 2.51 -15.39 20.65
CA ARG A 164 3.08 -14.19 20.04
C ARG A 164 2.61 -14.03 18.59
N ILE A 165 2.79 -15.07 17.77
CA ILE A 165 2.42 -15.05 16.35
C ILE A 165 0.92 -14.80 16.21
N ILE A 166 0.10 -15.57 16.92
CA ILE A 166 -1.37 -15.45 16.88
C ILE A 166 -1.81 -14.07 17.36
N GLY A 167 -1.26 -13.59 18.48
CA GLY A 167 -1.61 -12.29 19.04
C GLY A 167 -1.28 -11.12 18.12
N LEU A 168 -0.12 -11.14 17.47
CA LEU A 168 0.26 -10.13 16.47
C LEU A 168 -0.68 -10.15 15.25
N ILE A 169 -1.02 -11.33 14.75
CA ILE A 169 -1.93 -11.47 13.60
C ILE A 169 -3.33 -10.99 13.97
N ILE A 170 -3.86 -11.37 15.14
CA ILE A 170 -5.16 -10.89 15.63
C ILE A 170 -5.14 -9.37 15.77
N SER A 171 -4.09 -8.79 16.32
CA SER A 171 -3.97 -7.34 16.45
C SER A 171 -4.04 -6.63 15.08
N ILE A 172 -3.35 -7.15 14.08
CA ILE A 172 -3.41 -6.62 12.71
C ILE A 172 -4.82 -6.77 12.13
N LEU A 173 -5.47 -7.93 12.32
CA LEU A 173 -6.83 -8.16 11.85
C LEU A 173 -7.83 -7.19 12.49
N VAL A 174 -7.74 -6.97 13.80
CA VAL A 174 -8.60 -6.00 14.51
C VAL A 174 -8.41 -4.60 13.96
N ILE A 175 -7.16 -4.16 13.77
CA ILE A 175 -6.86 -2.85 13.17
C ILE A 175 -7.50 -2.73 11.79
N GLN A 176 -7.39 -3.74 10.93
CA GLN A 176 -7.95 -3.70 9.58
C GLN A 176 -9.49 -3.69 9.60
N VAL A 177 -10.13 -4.48 10.46
CA VAL A 177 -11.58 -4.47 10.61
C VAL A 177 -12.07 -3.09 11.07
N VAL A 178 -11.42 -2.50 12.08
CA VAL A 178 -11.74 -1.13 12.53
C VAL A 178 -11.53 -0.11 11.40
N ALA A 179 -10.47 -0.27 10.61
CA ALA A 179 -10.20 0.61 9.49
C ALA A 179 -11.24 0.52 8.36
N ILE A 180 -11.86 -0.64 8.13
CA ILE A 180 -12.97 -0.79 7.18
C ILE A 180 -14.14 0.13 7.57
N PHE A 181 -14.53 0.09 8.85
CA PHE A 181 -15.63 0.92 9.36
C PHE A 181 -15.25 2.40 9.46
N GLY A 182 -13.99 2.70 9.75
CA GLY A 182 -13.49 4.08 9.81
C GLY A 182 -13.33 4.76 8.45
N ALA A 183 -13.26 3.97 7.38
CA ALA A 183 -13.16 4.48 5.99
C ALA A 183 -14.54 4.72 5.33
N LEU A 184 -15.62 4.18 5.88
CA LEU A 184 -16.99 4.32 5.37
C LEU A 184 -17.72 5.50 6.00
#